data_89ec7f0d570f025f0b44eae0a1c700ee
#
_entry.id   89ec7f0d570f025f0b44eae0a1c700ee
#
_cell.length_a   1.000
_cell.length_b   1.000
_cell.length_c   1.000
_cell.angle_alpha   90.00
_cell.angle_beta   90.00
_cell.angle_gamma   90.00
#
_symmetry.space_group_name_H-M   'P 1'
#
loop_
_entity.id
_entity.type
_entity.pdbx_description
1 polymer ?
#
loop_
_entity_poly.entity_id
_entity_poly.type
_entity_poly.pdbx_seq_one_letter_code
_entity_poly.pdbx_strand_id
1 'polypeptide(L)'
;MFEILVDSAANLPADVVEKYGIHVLVFMNLVDGREVPGFIPGLTQEEERAMGRDYYDAIRAGASVKTSLINSGEFQDYFEPFLKEGKDILYISLSSNISGTYNAARIAAEELREEYPERQICLIDSLNASLAQGILAIYAYEFREKGHPLSEIADVLAETAHSMNGVFTVDNLKYLSRTGRLHAGV
;
A
#
# COMPACT_ATOMS: atom_id res chain seq x y z
N MET A 1 9.44 -7.88 -18.05
CA MET A 1 9.56 -8.13 -16.59
C MET A 1 8.84 -6.99 -15.89
N PHE A 2 8.08 -7.26 -14.84
CA PHE A 2 7.35 -6.24 -14.10
C PHE A 2 7.75 -6.21 -12.62
N GLU A 3 7.56 -5.06 -11.98
CA GLU A 3 7.79 -4.84 -10.57
C GLU A 3 6.47 -4.87 -9.80
N ILE A 4 6.52 -5.36 -8.56
CA ILE A 4 5.37 -5.45 -7.66
C ILE A 4 5.50 -4.35 -6.62
N LEU A 5 4.50 -3.47 -6.58
CA LEU A 5 4.48 -2.31 -5.71
C LEU A 5 3.26 -2.35 -4.79
N VAL A 6 3.44 -1.93 -3.57
CA VAL A 6 2.37 -1.71 -2.59
C VAL A 6 2.56 -0.36 -1.91
N ASP A 7 1.55 0.16 -1.23
CA ASP A 7 1.74 1.22 -0.23
C ASP A 7 2.00 0.63 1.17
N SER A 8 2.52 1.44 2.08
CA SER A 8 2.90 0.97 3.42
C SER A 8 1.72 0.55 4.31
N ALA A 9 0.46 0.79 3.87
CA ALA A 9 -0.71 0.25 4.55
C ALA A 9 -0.82 -1.28 4.42
N ALA A 10 -0.06 -1.92 3.53
CA ALA A 10 0.05 -3.38 3.45
C ALA A 10 0.67 -4.00 4.71
N ASN A 11 1.37 -3.22 5.51
CA ASN A 11 2.02 -3.62 6.76
C ASN A 11 2.90 -4.88 6.62
N LEU A 12 3.54 -5.03 5.46
CA LEU A 12 4.50 -6.12 5.26
C LEU A 12 5.77 -5.85 6.06
N PRO A 13 6.28 -6.85 6.80
CA PRO A 13 7.57 -6.75 7.46
C PRO A 13 8.71 -6.54 6.45
N ALA A 14 9.79 -5.85 6.87
CA ALA A 14 10.90 -5.51 6.00
C ALA A 14 11.59 -6.75 5.40
N ASP A 15 11.72 -7.82 6.18
CA ASP A 15 12.28 -9.10 5.71
C ASP A 15 11.39 -9.79 4.65
N VAL A 16 10.07 -9.63 4.73
CA VAL A 16 9.13 -10.11 3.72
C VAL A 16 9.23 -9.27 2.45
N VAL A 17 9.28 -7.94 2.58
CA VAL A 17 9.47 -7.01 1.46
C VAL A 17 10.75 -7.34 0.69
N GLU A 18 11.85 -7.53 1.38
CA GLU A 18 13.15 -7.92 0.79
C GLU A 18 13.08 -9.30 0.12
N LYS A 19 12.54 -10.29 0.83
CA LYS A 19 12.44 -11.67 0.33
C LYS A 19 11.69 -11.79 -0.99
N TYR A 20 10.60 -11.02 -1.15
CA TYR A 20 9.73 -11.08 -2.31
C TYR A 20 10.02 -9.99 -3.35
N GLY A 21 11.02 -9.13 -3.09
CA GLY A 21 11.37 -8.03 -4.00
C GLY A 21 10.20 -7.08 -4.25
N ILE A 22 9.44 -6.76 -3.19
CA ILE A 22 8.29 -5.86 -3.25
C ILE A 22 8.77 -4.43 -3.00
N HIS A 23 8.28 -3.48 -3.77
CA HIS A 23 8.55 -2.06 -3.57
C HIS A 23 7.42 -1.41 -2.77
N VAL A 24 7.78 -0.60 -1.77
CA VAL A 24 6.81 0.01 -0.84
C VAL A 24 6.78 1.52 -0.99
N LEU A 25 5.63 2.07 -1.41
CA LEU A 25 5.37 3.51 -1.29
C LEU A 25 5.01 3.84 0.15
N VAL A 26 5.75 4.76 0.75
CA VAL A 26 5.66 5.04 2.18
C VAL A 26 4.66 6.16 2.45
N PHE A 27 3.58 5.85 3.18
CA PHE A 27 2.76 6.88 3.82
C PHE A 27 3.54 7.57 4.93
N MET A 28 3.48 8.88 4.95
CA MET A 28 3.97 9.66 6.08
C MET A 28 2.84 9.86 7.10
N ASN A 29 3.11 9.55 8.35
CA ASN A 29 2.23 9.85 9.47
C ASN A 29 2.71 11.12 10.15
N LEU A 30 1.78 11.99 10.53
CA LEU A 30 2.07 13.15 11.37
C LEU A 30 1.66 12.84 12.80
N VAL A 31 2.63 12.65 13.69
CA VAL A 31 2.43 12.42 15.12
C VAL A 31 2.81 13.69 15.86
N ASP A 32 1.84 14.40 16.41
CA ASP A 32 2.00 15.73 17.03
C ASP A 32 2.79 16.73 16.13
N GLY A 33 2.52 16.65 14.81
CA GLY A 33 3.16 17.49 13.81
C GLY A 33 4.56 17.05 13.36
N ARG A 34 5.05 15.90 13.85
CA ARG A 34 6.30 15.29 13.39
C ARG A 34 6.02 14.22 12.36
N GLU A 35 6.76 14.21 11.28
CA GLU A 35 6.68 13.16 10.27
C GLU A 35 7.31 11.86 10.77
N VAL A 36 6.54 10.78 10.67
CA VAL A 36 6.96 9.41 11.02
C VAL A 36 6.62 8.53 9.81
N PRO A 37 7.61 7.90 9.17
CA PRO A 37 7.34 7.03 8.03
C PRO A 37 6.56 5.77 8.46
N GLY A 38 5.61 5.34 7.63
CA GLY A 38 4.83 4.11 7.88
C GLY A 38 5.60 2.82 7.59
N PHE A 39 6.80 2.93 7.00
CA PHE A 39 7.69 1.82 6.69
C PHE A 39 9.13 2.32 6.58
N ILE A 40 10.08 1.54 7.08
CA ILE A 40 11.52 1.80 6.93
C ILE A 40 12.17 0.52 6.40
N PRO A 41 12.82 0.56 5.23
CA PRO A 41 13.47 -0.62 4.68
C PRO A 41 14.67 -1.05 5.54
N GLY A 42 14.92 -2.37 5.59
CA GLY A 42 16.10 -2.94 6.25
C GLY A 42 16.05 -3.00 7.77
N LEU A 43 14.92 -2.65 8.40
CA LEU A 43 14.75 -2.86 9.84
C LEU A 43 14.66 -4.35 10.15
N THR A 44 15.22 -4.73 11.30
CA THR A 44 14.97 -6.03 11.91
C THR A 44 13.56 -6.09 12.49
N GLN A 45 13.00 -7.29 12.64
CA GLN A 45 11.68 -7.47 13.26
C GLN A 45 11.58 -6.86 14.67
N GLU A 46 12.69 -6.82 15.42
CA GLU A 46 12.73 -6.23 16.76
C GLU A 46 12.61 -4.70 16.69
N GLU A 47 13.33 -4.06 15.76
CA GLU A 47 13.26 -2.62 15.51
C GLU A 47 11.88 -2.21 15.00
N GLU A 48 11.28 -2.96 14.07
CA GLU A 48 9.90 -2.72 13.60
C GLU A 48 8.89 -2.80 14.76
N ARG A 49 9.02 -3.82 15.62
CA ARG A 49 8.15 -3.97 16.79
C ARG A 49 8.36 -2.83 17.80
N ALA A 50 9.59 -2.35 17.99
CA ALA A 50 9.88 -1.21 18.86
C ALA A 50 9.23 0.06 18.30
N MET A 51 9.44 0.34 17.01
CA MET A 51 8.82 1.49 16.33
C MET A 51 7.28 1.44 16.42
N GLY A 52 6.68 0.28 16.19
CA GLY A 52 5.23 0.10 16.32
C GLY A 52 4.73 0.33 17.75
N ARG A 53 5.44 -0.17 18.77
CA ARG A 53 5.09 0.10 20.19
C ARG A 53 5.12 1.59 20.47
N ASP A 54 6.21 2.27 20.13
CA ASP A 54 6.38 3.70 20.40
C ASP A 54 5.28 4.53 19.73
N TYR A 55 4.93 4.19 18.48
CA TYR A 55 3.85 4.83 17.72
C TYR A 55 2.49 4.66 18.42
N TYR A 56 2.12 3.42 18.78
CA TYR A 56 0.83 3.16 19.42
C TYR A 56 0.77 3.64 20.88
N ASP A 57 1.88 3.64 21.60
CA ASP A 57 1.95 4.18 22.95
C ASP A 57 1.78 5.71 22.96
N ALA A 58 2.35 6.41 21.96
CA ALA A 58 2.09 7.83 21.75
C ALA A 58 0.59 8.10 21.52
N ILE A 59 -0.09 7.29 20.68
CA ILE A 59 -1.53 7.41 20.45
C ILE A 59 -2.34 7.18 21.73
N ARG A 60 -1.97 6.18 22.54
CA ARG A 60 -2.62 5.89 23.83
C ARG A 60 -2.41 7.03 24.82
N ALA A 61 -1.23 7.66 24.78
CA ALA A 61 -0.92 8.86 25.58
C ALA A 61 -1.65 10.13 25.12
N GLY A 62 -2.36 10.07 23.97
CA GLY A 62 -3.19 11.17 23.47
C GLY A 62 -2.60 11.95 22.30
N ALA A 63 -1.49 11.50 21.74
CA ALA A 63 -0.90 12.13 20.55
C ALA A 63 -1.91 12.26 19.40
N SER A 64 -1.85 13.39 18.71
CA SER A 64 -2.63 13.62 17.50
C SER A 64 -1.95 12.93 16.32
N VAL A 65 -2.67 12.02 15.64
CA VAL A 65 -2.13 11.35 14.46
C VAL A 65 -2.98 11.67 13.24
N LYS A 66 -2.29 12.04 12.16
CA LYS A 66 -2.87 12.20 10.82
C LYS A 66 -2.02 11.43 9.83
N THR A 67 -2.63 10.88 8.79
CA THR A 67 -1.93 10.26 7.67
C THR A 67 -1.97 11.21 6.48
N SER A 68 -0.85 11.35 5.76
CA SER A 68 -0.84 12.03 4.48
C SER A 68 -1.39 11.09 3.39
N LEU A 69 -2.07 11.66 2.41
CA LEU A 69 -2.41 10.98 1.18
C LEU A 69 -1.20 11.09 0.24
N ILE A 70 -0.84 9.99 -0.43
CA ILE A 70 0.09 10.05 -1.56
C ILE A 70 -0.68 10.66 -2.74
N ASN A 71 -0.21 11.78 -3.27
CA ASN A 71 -0.85 12.46 -4.39
C ASN A 71 -0.40 11.90 -5.74
N SER A 72 -1.05 12.32 -6.85
CA SER A 72 -0.74 11.79 -8.19
C SER A 72 0.69 12.13 -8.66
N GLY A 73 1.22 13.29 -8.30
CA GLY A 73 2.61 13.67 -8.62
C GLY A 73 3.63 12.76 -7.92
N GLU A 74 3.41 12.44 -6.64
CA GLU A 74 4.25 11.49 -5.91
C GLU A 74 4.18 10.08 -6.51
N PHE A 75 3.01 9.67 -7.04
CA PHE A 75 2.90 8.40 -7.78
C PHE A 75 3.65 8.44 -9.10
N GLN A 76 3.63 9.55 -9.85
CA GLN A 76 4.43 9.72 -11.07
C GLN A 76 5.92 9.59 -10.76
N ASP A 77 6.41 10.35 -9.79
CA ASP A 77 7.82 10.32 -9.36
C ASP A 77 8.27 8.91 -8.95
N TYR A 78 7.34 8.12 -8.40
CA TYR A 78 7.65 6.76 -7.96
C TYR A 78 7.55 5.70 -9.06
N PHE A 79 6.60 5.82 -9.98
CA PHE A 79 6.40 4.84 -11.06
C PHE A 79 7.36 5.06 -12.23
N GLU A 80 7.63 6.31 -12.57
CA GLU A 80 8.37 6.68 -13.77
C GLU A 80 9.78 6.05 -13.85
N PRO A 81 10.58 5.96 -12.77
CA PRO A 81 11.89 5.30 -12.84
C PRO A 81 11.83 3.85 -13.35
N PHE A 82 10.82 3.08 -12.95
CA PHE A 82 10.64 1.70 -13.42
C PHE A 82 10.31 1.66 -14.92
N LEU A 83 9.44 2.57 -15.37
CA LEU A 83 9.04 2.66 -16.79
C LEU A 83 10.23 3.06 -17.66
N LYS A 84 11.07 4.02 -17.21
CA LYS A 84 12.33 4.42 -17.87
C LYS A 84 13.32 3.27 -17.99
N GLU A 85 13.33 2.36 -17.03
CA GLU A 85 14.14 1.14 -17.07
C GLU A 85 13.52 0.04 -17.96
N GLY A 86 12.39 0.30 -18.61
CA GLY A 86 11.69 -0.65 -19.46
C GLY A 86 10.93 -1.73 -18.70
N LYS A 87 10.59 -1.48 -17.43
CA LYS A 87 9.84 -2.39 -16.58
C LYS A 87 8.36 -2.02 -16.59
N ASP A 88 7.50 -3.02 -16.51
CA ASP A 88 6.07 -2.85 -16.28
C ASP A 88 5.77 -2.80 -14.78
N ILE A 89 4.58 -2.34 -14.39
CA ILE A 89 4.22 -2.11 -12.99
C ILE A 89 2.92 -2.85 -12.65
N LEU A 90 2.95 -3.53 -11.50
CA LEU A 90 1.77 -4.01 -10.79
C LEU A 90 1.72 -3.32 -9.43
N TYR A 91 0.80 -2.38 -9.25
CA TYR A 91 0.58 -1.71 -7.98
C TYR A 91 -0.70 -2.21 -7.30
N ILE A 92 -0.59 -2.65 -6.05
CA ILE A 92 -1.69 -3.15 -5.23
C ILE A 92 -1.93 -2.13 -4.12
N SER A 93 -3.04 -1.42 -4.20
CA SER A 93 -3.38 -0.28 -3.35
C SER A 93 -4.18 -0.69 -2.11
N LEU A 94 -4.03 0.11 -1.06
CA LEU A 94 -5.03 0.22 0.01
C LEU A 94 -6.41 0.46 -0.60
N SER A 95 -7.46 -0.13 0.02
CA SER A 95 -8.85 -0.03 -0.44
C SER A 95 -9.29 1.40 -0.78
N SER A 96 -9.88 1.57 -1.96
CA SER A 96 -10.48 2.82 -2.40
C SER A 96 -11.66 3.28 -1.52
N ASN A 97 -12.28 2.34 -0.77
CA ASN A 97 -13.38 2.64 0.15
C ASN A 97 -12.93 3.42 1.40
N ILE A 98 -11.64 3.40 1.73
CA ILE A 98 -11.11 4.02 2.96
C ILE A 98 -10.00 5.05 2.69
N SER A 99 -9.51 5.15 1.44
CA SER A 99 -8.48 6.10 1.05
C SER A 99 -8.61 6.55 -0.40
N GLY A 100 -8.27 7.80 -0.69
CA GLY A 100 -8.15 8.31 -2.05
C GLY A 100 -6.88 7.86 -2.80
N THR A 101 -6.02 7.08 -2.17
CA THR A 101 -4.72 6.65 -2.71
C THR A 101 -4.85 5.91 -4.04
N TYR A 102 -5.79 4.97 -4.16
CA TYR A 102 -6.04 4.27 -5.41
C TYR A 102 -6.40 5.23 -6.55
N ASN A 103 -7.24 6.23 -6.29
CA ASN A 103 -7.61 7.22 -7.31
C ASN A 103 -6.43 8.11 -7.72
N ALA A 104 -5.56 8.49 -6.78
CA ALA A 104 -4.35 9.24 -7.09
C ALA A 104 -3.39 8.43 -7.97
N ALA A 105 -3.20 7.14 -7.66
CA ALA A 105 -2.42 6.22 -8.48
C ALA A 105 -3.03 6.05 -9.90
N ARG A 106 -4.37 6.01 -10.00
CA ARG A 106 -5.07 5.90 -11.29
C ARG A 106 -4.81 7.11 -12.17
N ILE A 107 -4.89 8.32 -11.61
CA ILE A 107 -4.59 9.57 -12.35
C ILE A 107 -3.15 9.55 -12.85
N ALA A 108 -2.18 9.25 -11.99
CA ALA A 108 -0.77 9.15 -12.37
C ALA A 108 -0.54 8.10 -13.48
N ALA A 109 -1.17 6.93 -13.34
CA ALA A 109 -1.02 5.86 -14.32
C ALA A 109 -1.63 6.22 -15.69
N GLU A 110 -2.73 7.00 -15.74
CA GLU A 110 -3.32 7.47 -16.99
C GLU A 110 -2.33 8.38 -17.74
N GLU A 111 -1.71 9.35 -17.06
CA GLU A 111 -0.72 10.25 -17.62
C GLU A 111 0.55 9.50 -18.07
N LEU A 112 1.07 8.61 -17.23
CA LEU A 112 2.27 7.82 -17.58
C LEU A 112 2.04 6.84 -18.74
N ARG A 113 0.82 6.32 -18.94
CA ARG A 113 0.52 5.48 -20.11
C ARG A 113 0.57 6.25 -21.43
N GLU A 114 0.30 7.55 -21.41
CA GLU A 114 0.46 8.41 -22.60
C GLU A 114 1.95 8.62 -22.91
N GLU A 115 2.80 8.74 -21.91
CA GLU A 115 4.25 8.95 -22.07
C GLU A 115 5.00 7.65 -22.39
N TYR A 116 4.54 6.51 -21.84
CA TYR A 116 5.17 5.19 -21.98
C TYR A 116 4.19 4.16 -22.57
N PRO A 117 3.70 4.36 -23.82
CA PRO A 117 2.65 3.54 -24.41
C PRO A 117 3.03 2.05 -24.60
N GLU A 118 4.33 1.73 -24.60
CA GLU A 118 4.84 0.36 -24.68
C GLU A 118 4.93 -0.35 -23.34
N ARG A 119 4.64 0.37 -22.23
CA ARG A 119 4.68 -0.18 -20.86
C ARG A 119 3.29 -0.49 -20.34
N GLN A 120 3.22 -1.51 -19.48
CA GLN A 120 1.99 -1.88 -18.81
C GLN A 120 2.02 -1.39 -17.35
N ILE A 121 0.97 -0.69 -16.94
CA ILE A 121 0.75 -0.29 -15.55
C ILE A 121 -0.58 -0.90 -15.11
N CYS A 122 -0.54 -1.93 -14.30
CA CYS A 122 -1.73 -2.56 -13.72
C CYS A 122 -1.93 -2.07 -12.29
N LEU A 123 -3.15 -1.63 -11.98
CA LEU A 123 -3.53 -1.16 -10.65
C LEU A 123 -4.61 -2.06 -10.07
N ILE A 124 -4.38 -2.57 -8.87
CA ILE A 124 -5.33 -3.42 -8.14
C ILE A 124 -5.83 -2.64 -6.93
N ASP A 125 -7.13 -2.42 -6.86
CA ASP A 125 -7.78 -2.03 -5.62
C ASP A 125 -7.90 -3.29 -4.75
N SER A 126 -7.18 -3.35 -3.65
CA SER A 126 -7.22 -4.53 -2.79
C SER A 126 -8.56 -4.76 -2.11
N LEU A 127 -9.44 -3.73 -2.08
CA LEU A 127 -10.67 -3.68 -1.27
C LEU A 127 -10.44 -4.01 0.22
N ASN A 128 -9.20 -4.04 0.62
CA ASN A 128 -8.70 -4.44 1.92
C ASN A 128 -7.62 -3.47 2.43
N ALA A 129 -7.07 -3.78 3.58
CA ALA A 129 -5.95 -3.09 4.20
C ALA A 129 -5.04 -4.09 4.90
N SER A 130 -3.86 -3.64 5.31
CA SER A 130 -2.92 -4.41 6.11
C SER A 130 -2.55 -5.74 5.46
N LEU A 131 -2.47 -6.82 6.24
CA LEU A 131 -2.01 -8.12 5.74
C LEU A 131 -2.85 -8.68 4.60
N ALA A 132 -4.14 -8.37 4.52
CA ALA A 132 -4.97 -8.82 3.40
C ALA A 132 -4.53 -8.17 2.07
N GLN A 133 -4.14 -6.89 2.08
CA GLN A 133 -3.48 -6.24 0.93
C GLN A 133 -2.11 -6.87 0.66
N GLY A 134 -1.30 -7.10 1.71
CA GLY A 134 0.03 -7.69 1.58
C GLY A 134 0.03 -9.10 1.01
N ILE A 135 -0.95 -9.93 1.36
CA ILE A 135 -1.09 -11.29 0.81
C ILE A 135 -1.31 -11.26 -0.71
N LEU A 136 -2.05 -10.29 -1.24
CA LEU A 136 -2.20 -10.14 -2.70
C LEU A 136 -0.85 -9.88 -3.39
N ALA A 137 0.05 -9.13 -2.76
CA ALA A 137 1.40 -8.91 -3.31
C ALA A 137 2.25 -10.18 -3.29
N ILE A 138 2.12 -11.01 -2.27
CA ILE A 138 2.78 -12.32 -2.21
C ILE A 138 2.23 -13.24 -3.30
N TYR A 139 0.92 -13.28 -3.52
CA TYR A 139 0.32 -14.04 -4.63
C TYR A 139 0.81 -13.54 -5.99
N ALA A 140 0.91 -12.21 -6.18
CA ALA A 140 1.48 -11.64 -7.41
C ALA A 140 2.90 -12.17 -7.67
N TYR A 141 3.74 -12.19 -6.63
CA TYR A 141 5.08 -12.76 -6.72
C TYR A 141 5.05 -14.24 -7.10
N GLU A 142 4.24 -15.05 -6.41
CA GLU A 142 4.16 -16.49 -6.69
C GLU A 142 3.69 -16.81 -8.11
N PHE A 143 2.72 -16.06 -8.65
CA PHE A 143 2.28 -16.18 -10.02
C PHE A 143 3.36 -15.75 -11.01
N ARG A 144 4.07 -14.65 -10.73
CA ARG A 144 5.20 -14.18 -11.54
C ARG A 144 6.29 -15.25 -11.63
N GLU A 145 6.66 -15.88 -10.52
CA GLU A 145 7.69 -16.93 -10.50
C GLU A 145 7.25 -18.20 -11.24
N LYS A 146 5.95 -18.44 -11.39
CA LYS A 146 5.38 -19.49 -12.22
C LYS A 146 5.29 -19.11 -13.72
N GLY A 147 5.67 -17.88 -14.07
CA GLY A 147 5.72 -17.41 -15.46
C GLY A 147 4.40 -16.88 -16.02
N HIS A 148 3.41 -16.58 -15.18
CA HIS A 148 2.17 -15.96 -15.64
C HIS A 148 2.40 -14.53 -16.11
N PRO A 149 1.73 -14.07 -17.18
CA PRO A 149 1.85 -12.70 -17.66
C PRO A 149 1.15 -11.72 -16.71
N LEU A 150 1.62 -10.46 -16.73
CA LEU A 150 1.13 -9.39 -15.86
C LEU A 150 -0.40 -9.20 -15.94
N SER A 151 -0.96 -9.24 -17.15
CA SER A 151 -2.41 -9.07 -17.35
C SER A 151 -3.23 -10.16 -16.68
N GLU A 152 -2.81 -11.43 -16.80
CA GLU A 152 -3.47 -12.56 -16.16
C GLU A 152 -3.39 -12.47 -14.63
N ILE A 153 -2.22 -12.09 -14.10
CA ILE A 153 -2.03 -11.87 -12.66
C ILE A 153 -2.96 -10.75 -12.17
N ALA A 154 -3.03 -9.65 -12.89
CA ALA A 154 -3.89 -8.53 -12.53
C ALA A 154 -5.38 -8.94 -12.47
N ASP A 155 -5.86 -9.71 -13.44
CA ASP A 155 -7.24 -10.20 -13.48
C ASP A 155 -7.53 -11.13 -12.28
N VAL A 156 -6.64 -12.09 -12.02
CA VAL A 156 -6.78 -13.03 -10.89
C VAL A 156 -6.76 -12.29 -9.54
N LEU A 157 -5.88 -11.31 -9.39
CA LEU A 157 -5.81 -10.54 -8.14
C LEU A 157 -7.03 -9.66 -7.93
N ALA A 158 -7.58 -9.05 -8.99
CA ALA A 158 -8.82 -8.27 -8.90
C ALA A 158 -10.00 -9.14 -8.43
N GLU A 159 -10.16 -10.35 -8.98
CA GLU A 159 -11.17 -11.31 -8.52
C GLU A 159 -10.91 -11.78 -7.08
N THR A 160 -9.66 -12.07 -6.75
CA THR A 160 -9.26 -12.50 -5.39
C THR A 160 -9.56 -11.44 -4.36
N ALA A 161 -9.34 -10.15 -4.67
CA ALA A 161 -9.63 -9.04 -3.78
C ALA A 161 -11.11 -9.00 -3.34
N HIS A 162 -12.03 -9.32 -4.25
CA HIS A 162 -13.47 -9.41 -3.92
C HIS A 162 -13.83 -10.58 -3.01
N SER A 163 -13.03 -11.64 -3.04
CA SER A 163 -13.25 -12.85 -2.23
C SER A 163 -12.52 -12.82 -0.89
N MET A 164 -11.59 -11.88 -0.72
CA MET A 164 -10.78 -11.77 0.47
C MET A 164 -11.51 -10.99 1.56
N ASN A 165 -11.62 -11.59 2.74
CA ASN A 165 -12.29 -10.98 3.89
C ASN A 165 -11.28 -10.60 4.96
N GLY A 166 -11.03 -9.31 5.10
CA GLY A 166 -10.23 -8.75 6.20
C GLY A 166 -11.10 -8.59 7.46
N VAL A 167 -10.75 -9.31 8.53
CA VAL A 167 -11.40 -9.15 9.84
C VAL A 167 -10.44 -8.41 10.77
N PHE A 168 -10.89 -7.29 11.31
CA PHE A 168 -10.07 -6.50 12.23
C PHE A 168 -10.89 -6.03 13.44
N THR A 169 -10.20 -5.66 14.50
CA THR A 169 -10.79 -5.04 15.69
C THR A 169 -9.96 -3.84 16.12
N VAL A 170 -10.56 -2.96 16.90
CA VAL A 170 -9.92 -1.78 17.48
C VAL A 170 -10.22 -1.69 18.98
N ASP A 171 -9.28 -1.20 19.76
CA ASP A 171 -9.45 -1.04 21.20
C ASP A 171 -10.58 -0.05 21.55
N ASN A 172 -10.78 0.99 20.71
CA ASN A 172 -11.79 1.99 20.93
C ASN A 172 -12.25 2.64 19.61
N LEU A 173 -13.53 2.55 19.33
CA LEU A 173 -14.15 3.08 18.11
C LEU A 173 -13.98 4.60 17.93
N LYS A 174 -13.70 5.36 19.00
CA LYS A 174 -13.43 6.80 18.89
C LYS A 174 -12.24 7.13 17.99
N TYR A 175 -11.26 6.20 17.84
CA TYR A 175 -10.13 6.41 16.94
C TYR A 175 -10.57 6.40 15.47
N LEU A 176 -11.50 5.52 15.10
CA LEU A 176 -12.08 5.49 13.76
C LEU A 176 -12.98 6.70 13.48
N SER A 177 -13.78 7.13 14.47
CA SER A 177 -14.64 8.30 14.32
C SER A 177 -13.84 9.61 14.11
N ARG A 178 -12.70 9.76 14.80
CA ARG A 178 -11.81 10.92 14.63
C ARG A 178 -11.24 11.05 13.22
N THR A 179 -11.09 9.95 12.52
CA THR A 179 -10.55 9.90 11.15
C THR A 179 -11.62 9.91 10.06
N GLY A 180 -12.90 10.03 10.43
CA GLY A 180 -14.04 10.03 9.49
C GLY A 180 -14.35 8.67 8.85
N ARG A 181 -13.75 7.59 9.36
CA ARG A 181 -13.96 6.22 8.85
C ARG A 181 -15.04 5.44 9.60
N LEU A 182 -15.74 6.09 10.51
CA LEU A 182 -16.92 5.57 11.20
C LEU A 182 -18.06 6.58 11.06
N HIS A 183 -19.19 6.15 10.52
CA HIS A 183 -20.38 7.00 10.43
C HIS A 183 -20.99 7.23 11.83
N ALA A 184 -21.52 8.44 12.07
CA ALA A 184 -22.06 8.89 13.35
C ALA A 184 -23.37 8.18 13.80
N GLY A 185 -23.66 7.00 13.27
CA GLY A 185 -24.85 6.21 13.57
C GLY A 185 -24.57 4.82 14.13
N VAL A 186 -23.33 4.57 14.54
CA VAL A 186 -22.92 3.30 15.16
C VAL A 186 -22.51 3.54 16.59
#